data_2c682da1b4133dc14f0021237835dee8
#
_entry.id   2c682da1b4133dc14f0021237835dee8
#
_cell.length_a   1.000
_cell.length_b   1.000
_cell.length_c   1.000
_cell.angle_alpha   90.00
_cell.angle_beta   90.00
_cell.angle_gamma   90.00
#
_symmetry.space_group_name_H-M   'P 1'
#
loop_
_entity.id
_entity.type
_entity.pdbx_description
1 polymer ?
#
loop_
_entity_poly.entity_id
_entity_poly.type
_entity_poly.pdbx_seq_one_letter_code
_entity_poly.pdbx_strand_id
1 'polypeptide(L)' 'MTTTSTPALRIAVLGCGLMGHPMARRLLAAGHEVHVWNRTRAKAESLAAHGAQVHDTPRQACSQADFIISMLENGA' A
#
# COMPACT_ATOMS: atom_id res chain seq x y z
N MET A 1 -24.22 20.78 -1.99
CA MET A 1 -24.19 19.50 -1.34
C MET A 1 -22.82 19.21 -0.76
N THR A 2 -22.85 18.81 0.40
CA THR A 2 -21.60 18.51 1.05
C THR A 2 -21.22 17.08 0.86
N THR A 3 -20.10 16.88 0.34
CA THR A 3 -19.57 15.56 0.26
C THR A 3 -19.04 15.19 1.60
N THR A 4 -19.61 14.20 2.17
CA THR A 4 -19.08 13.70 3.43
C THR A 4 -18.08 12.62 3.17
N SER A 5 -17.28 12.83 2.17
CA SER A 5 -16.29 11.81 1.87
C SER A 5 -15.34 11.66 3.04
N THR A 6 -15.03 10.44 3.35
CA THR A 6 -14.03 10.12 4.35
C THR A 6 -12.70 10.67 3.88
N PRO A 7 -11.97 11.37 4.74
CA PRO A 7 -10.65 11.83 4.34
C PRO A 7 -9.79 10.65 3.90
N ALA A 8 -8.98 10.88 2.91
CA ALA A 8 -8.07 9.86 2.44
C ALA A 8 -7.10 9.52 3.56
N LEU A 9 -6.87 8.23 3.73
CA LEU A 9 -5.91 7.74 4.71
C LEU A 9 -4.60 7.43 4.03
N ARG A 10 -3.53 7.48 4.78
CA ARG A 10 -2.23 7.03 4.33
C ARG A 10 -2.03 5.62 4.86
N ILE A 11 -1.93 4.67 3.96
CA ILE A 11 -1.89 3.27 4.33
C ILE A 11 -0.63 2.65 3.77
N ALA A 12 0.13 2.00 4.65
CA ALA A 12 1.31 1.26 4.22
C ALA A 12 0.93 -0.20 4.05
N VAL A 13 1.30 -0.77 2.91
CA VAL A 13 1.09 -2.19 2.65
C VAL A 13 2.46 -2.83 2.50
N LEU A 14 2.79 -3.70 3.43
CA LEU A 14 4.06 -4.41 3.43
C LEU A 14 3.83 -5.81 2.91
N GLY A 15 4.41 -6.10 1.77
CA GLY A 15 4.19 -7.39 1.10
C GLY A 15 3.10 -7.28 0.07
N CYS A 16 3.48 -7.41 -1.20
CA CYS A 16 2.55 -7.22 -2.32
C CYS A 16 2.35 -8.52 -3.09
N GLY A 17 2.17 -9.60 -2.34
CA GLY A 17 1.92 -10.91 -2.94
C GLY A 17 0.45 -11.09 -3.29
N LEU A 18 -0.01 -12.34 -3.22
CA LEU A 18 -1.36 -12.67 -3.67
C LEU A 18 -2.45 -11.85 -2.98
N MET A 19 -2.28 -11.58 -1.69
CA MET A 19 -3.29 -10.84 -0.95
C MET A 19 -3.02 -9.35 -0.93
N GLY A 20 -1.76 -8.97 -0.79
CA GLY A 20 -1.42 -7.55 -0.67
C GLY A 20 -1.66 -6.76 -1.92
N HIS A 21 -1.39 -7.35 -3.08
CA HIS A 21 -1.55 -6.65 -4.36
C HIS A 21 -3.01 -6.24 -4.60
N PRO A 22 -3.99 -7.17 -4.56
CA PRO A 22 -5.37 -6.75 -4.77
C PRO A 22 -5.89 -5.82 -3.68
N MET A 23 -5.42 -6.00 -2.44
CA MET A 23 -5.83 -5.12 -1.37
C MET A 23 -5.34 -3.69 -1.61
N ALA A 24 -4.08 -3.53 -2.01
CA ALA A 24 -3.55 -2.21 -2.30
C ALA A 24 -4.30 -1.55 -3.45
N ARG A 25 -4.65 -2.32 -4.48
CA ARG A 25 -5.42 -1.78 -5.59
C ARG A 25 -6.78 -1.28 -5.14
N ARG A 26 -7.44 -2.01 -4.25
CA ARG A 26 -8.73 -1.59 -3.73
C ARG A 26 -8.63 -0.29 -2.93
N LEU A 27 -7.58 -0.18 -2.13
CA LEU A 27 -7.38 1.02 -1.34
C LEU A 27 -7.11 2.23 -2.24
N LEU A 28 -6.34 2.02 -3.28
CA LEU A 28 -6.09 3.09 -4.25
C LEU A 28 -7.37 3.51 -4.96
N ALA A 29 -8.19 2.54 -5.34
CA ALA A 29 -9.46 2.82 -6.00
C ALA A 29 -10.42 3.58 -5.09
N ALA A 30 -10.29 3.38 -3.79
CA ALA A 30 -11.11 4.09 -2.81
C ALA A 30 -10.60 5.50 -2.52
N GLY A 31 -9.49 5.90 -3.12
CA GLY A 31 -8.97 7.24 -2.97
C GLY A 31 -7.95 7.42 -1.86
N HIS A 32 -7.47 6.34 -1.29
CA HIS A 32 -6.47 6.43 -0.24
C HIS A 32 -5.07 6.56 -0.82
N GLU A 33 -4.18 7.15 -0.04
CA GLU A 33 -2.77 7.20 -0.38
C GLU A 33 -2.14 5.90 0.11
N VAL A 34 -1.57 5.14 -0.81
CA VAL A 34 -1.02 3.82 -0.48
C VAL A 34 0.48 3.82 -0.71
N HIS A 35 1.20 3.43 0.33
CA HIS A 35 2.64 3.28 0.29
C HIS A 35 2.95 1.80 0.38
N VAL A 36 3.74 1.30 -0.54
CA VAL A 36 3.97 -0.14 -0.62
C VAL A 36 5.45 -0.45 -0.52
N TRP A 37 5.72 -1.59 0.06
CA TRP A 37 7.05 -2.17 0.07
C TRP A 37 6.91 -3.67 -0.09
N ASN A 38 7.79 -4.26 -0.87
CA ASN A 38 7.85 -5.70 -0.99
C ASN A 38 9.31 -6.11 -1.08
N ARG A 39 9.61 -7.29 -0.55
CA ARG A 39 10.98 -7.81 -0.63
C ARG A 39 11.46 -7.85 -2.08
N THR A 40 10.59 -8.27 -2.99
CA THR A 40 10.88 -8.21 -4.42
C THR A 40 10.29 -6.92 -4.95
N ARG A 41 11.15 -5.98 -5.31
CA ARG A 41 10.71 -4.64 -5.70
C ARG A 41 9.76 -4.67 -6.89
N ALA A 42 10.00 -5.60 -7.83
CA ALA A 42 9.16 -5.66 -9.02
C ALA A 42 7.68 -5.86 -8.68
N LYS A 43 7.40 -6.60 -7.61
CA LYS A 43 6.01 -6.82 -7.20
C LYS A 43 5.38 -5.55 -6.66
N ALA A 44 6.15 -4.72 -5.97
CA ALA A 44 5.65 -3.45 -5.50
C ALA A 44 5.50 -2.47 -6.66
N GLU A 45 6.44 -2.50 -7.60
CA GLU A 45 6.41 -1.58 -8.72
C GLU A 45 5.22 -1.79 -9.62
N SER A 46 4.70 -3.01 -9.68
CA SER A 46 3.49 -3.25 -10.46
C SER A 46 2.32 -2.42 -9.94
N LEU A 47 2.34 -2.04 -8.67
CA LEU A 47 1.30 -1.21 -8.10
C LEU A 47 1.52 0.27 -8.38
N ALA A 48 2.71 0.67 -8.76
CA ALA A 48 2.96 2.06 -9.10
C ALA A 48 2.10 2.50 -10.27
N ALA A 49 1.81 1.58 -11.18
CA ALA A 49 0.94 1.87 -12.31
C ALA A 49 -0.48 2.21 -11.86
N HIS A 50 -0.84 1.81 -10.65
CA HIS A 50 -2.16 2.10 -10.09
C HIS A 50 -2.12 3.28 -9.12
N GLY A 51 -0.97 3.94 -8.98
CA GLY A 51 -0.84 5.12 -8.16
C GLY A 51 -0.19 4.91 -6.80
N ALA A 52 0.28 3.70 -6.51
CA ALA A 52 0.95 3.46 -5.24
C ALA A 52 2.34 4.07 -5.22
N GLN A 53 2.78 4.48 -4.05
CA GLN A 53 4.13 4.96 -3.86
C GLN A 53 5.00 3.81 -3.36
N VAL A 54 6.03 3.49 -4.14
CA VAL A 54 6.89 2.35 -3.85
C VAL A 54 8.10 2.84 -3.06
N HIS A 55 8.40 2.11 -1.99
CA HIS A 55 9.51 2.46 -1.12
C HIS A 55 10.55 1.35 -1.10
N ASP A 56 11.78 1.73 -0.77
CA ASP A 56 12.89 0.79 -0.74
C ASP A 56 12.98 0.02 0.56
N THR A 57 12.38 0.53 1.61
CA THR A 57 12.40 -0.12 2.93
C THR A 57 11.01 -0.07 3.54
N PRO A 58 10.70 -1.04 4.43
CA PRO A 58 9.42 -0.98 5.15
C PRO A 58 9.30 0.28 6.00
N ARG A 59 10.42 0.73 6.56
CA ARG A 59 10.41 1.93 7.39
C ARG A 59 9.95 3.14 6.58
N GLN A 60 10.44 3.28 5.37
CA GLN A 60 10.04 4.39 4.52
C GLN A 60 8.56 4.31 4.20
N ALA A 61 8.07 3.10 3.90
CA ALA A 61 6.66 2.93 3.58
C ALA A 61 5.76 3.30 4.75
N CYS A 62 6.22 3.07 5.97
CA CYS A 62 5.42 3.30 7.17
C CYS A 62 5.58 4.68 7.77
N SER A 63 6.52 5.49 7.27
CA SER A 63 6.94 6.70 7.98
C SER A 63 5.81 7.69 8.21
N GLN A 64 4.83 7.75 7.34
CA GLN A 64 3.70 8.67 7.50
C GLN A 64 2.36 7.96 7.43
N ALA A 65 2.37 6.66 7.64
CA ALA A 65 1.15 5.87 7.50
C ALA A 65 0.23 6.06 8.69
N ASP A 66 -1.05 6.18 8.42
CA ASP A 66 -2.08 6.16 9.44
C ASP A 66 -2.37 4.72 9.84
N PHE A 67 -2.27 3.80 8.90
CA PHE A 67 -2.46 2.38 9.13
C PHE A 67 -1.40 1.59 8.40
N ILE A 68 -1.02 0.47 8.97
CA ILE A 68 -0.01 -0.41 8.41
C ILE A 68 -0.63 -1.80 8.27
N ILE A 69 -0.61 -2.30 7.04
CA ILE A 69 -1.07 -3.65 6.77
C ILE A 69 0.14 -4.48 6.38
N SER A 70 0.41 -5.52 7.16
CA SER A 70 1.55 -6.37 6.89
C SER A 70 1.05 -7.70 6.32
N MET A 71 1.44 -7.97 5.09
CA MET A 71 1.07 -9.20 4.39
C MET A 71 2.31 -10.02 4.06
N LEU A 72 3.30 -9.91 4.91
CA LEU A 72 4.55 -10.64 4.70
C LEU A 72 4.32 -12.12 4.97
N GLU A 73 4.89 -12.94 4.12
CA GLU A 73 4.78 -14.37 4.29
C GLU A 73 5.75 -14.86 5.34
N ASN A 74 5.26 -15.70 6.23
CA ASN A 74 6.07 -16.27 7.27
C ASN A 74 6.87 -17.45 6.75
N GLY A 75 8.06 -17.57 7.26
CA GLY A 75 8.86 -18.73 7.01
C GLY A 75 9.27 -18.91 5.56
N ALA A 76 9.01 -17.93 4.80
CA ALA A 76 9.42 -18.02 3.42
C ALA A 76 10.89 -17.73 3.29
#